data_8f9c939e0b7a0ffebde060a331f0bcfc
#
_entry.id   8f9c939e0b7a0ffebde060a331f0bcfc
#
_cell.length_a   1.000
_cell.length_b   1.000
_cell.length_c   1.000
_cell.angle_alpha   90.00
_cell.angle_beta   90.00
_cell.angle_gamma   90.00
#
_symmetry.space_group_name_H-M   'P 1'
#
loop_
_entity.id
_entity.type
_entity.pdbx_description
1 polymer ?
#
loop_
_entity_poly.entity_id
_entity_poly.type
_entity_poly.pdbx_seq_one_letter_code
_entity_poly.pdbx_strand_id
1 'polypeptide(L)'
;GDILGSVMQRDMNSIHDIIEELDRDEFERVVDKLLHARHIYILGVRSSSFLAGYLNFYMHFIFENVTLVQSAAAGEIYEQLVHIGPGDVLLSICFPRYSKMAIHAVQFACSRKADVIAITDSPMSPMYQMATLSLLAPSDMISFVDSMTAPLSLLNALILAVGKQRKEELSAALADMEQGWSKYGIFGKEDDD
;
A
#
# COMPACT_ATOMS: atom_id res chain seq x y z
N GLY A 1 28.56 15.61 11.02
CA GLY A 1 28.46 15.06 9.67
C GLY A 1 27.23 15.61 8.95
N ASP A 2 27.26 15.62 7.65
CA ASP A 2 26.12 16.05 6.82
C ASP A 2 25.00 14.99 6.87
N ILE A 3 24.08 15.14 7.80
CA ILE A 3 22.93 14.24 7.97
C ILE A 3 22.00 14.33 6.76
N LEU A 4 21.74 15.55 6.26
CA LEU A 4 20.84 15.77 5.14
C LEU A 4 21.33 15.02 3.88
N GLY A 5 22.57 15.28 3.47
CA GLY A 5 23.15 14.61 2.32
C GLY A 5 23.20 13.10 2.46
N SER A 6 23.53 12.59 3.65
CA SER A 6 23.57 11.14 3.92
C SER A 6 22.20 10.48 3.82
N VAL A 7 21.15 11.12 4.32
CA VAL A 7 19.76 10.60 4.23
C VAL A 7 19.30 10.60 2.77
N MET A 8 19.45 11.73 2.07
CA MET A 8 19.02 11.85 0.67
C MET A 8 19.74 10.84 -0.24
N GLN A 9 21.06 10.67 -0.04
CA GLN A 9 21.83 9.69 -0.83
C GLN A 9 21.38 8.27 -0.58
N ARG A 10 21.06 7.90 0.66
CA ARG A 10 20.49 6.57 0.99
C ARG A 10 19.14 6.33 0.34
N ASP A 11 18.24 7.30 0.45
CA ASP A 11 16.92 7.21 -0.17
C ASP A 11 17.02 7.05 -1.69
N MET A 12 17.92 7.80 -2.34
CA MET A 12 18.20 7.64 -3.77
C MET A 12 18.71 6.24 -4.11
N ASN A 13 19.64 5.69 -3.32
CA ASN A 13 20.15 4.35 -3.53
C ASN A 13 19.03 3.30 -3.37
N SER A 14 18.20 3.41 -2.34
CA SER A 14 17.08 2.49 -2.10
C SER A 14 16.05 2.53 -3.22
N ILE A 15 15.78 3.70 -3.81
CA ILE A 15 14.91 3.80 -5.01
C ILE A 15 15.60 3.17 -6.22
N HIS A 16 16.90 3.38 -6.39
CA HIS A 16 17.68 2.77 -7.46
C HIS A 16 17.64 1.23 -7.36
N ASP A 17 17.80 0.67 -6.17
CA ASP A 17 17.70 -0.77 -5.95
C ASP A 17 16.33 -1.33 -6.40
N ILE A 18 15.23 -0.62 -6.16
CA ILE A 18 13.92 -1.03 -6.70
C ILE A 18 13.94 -1.05 -8.23
N ILE A 19 14.52 -0.05 -8.87
CA ILE A 19 14.57 0.02 -10.34
C ILE A 19 15.32 -1.17 -10.95
N GLU A 20 16.40 -1.60 -10.29
CA GLU A 20 17.28 -2.67 -10.77
C GLU A 20 16.77 -4.07 -10.42
N GLU A 21 16.19 -4.24 -9.22
CA GLU A 21 15.92 -5.55 -8.64
C GLU A 21 14.44 -5.95 -8.67
N LEU A 22 13.51 -5.00 -8.84
CA LEU A 22 12.08 -5.32 -8.84
C LEU A 22 11.71 -6.22 -10.02
N ASP A 23 11.11 -7.37 -9.70
CA ASP A 23 10.49 -8.24 -10.70
C ASP A 23 9.29 -7.53 -11.33
N ARG A 24 9.43 -7.14 -12.59
CA ARG A 24 8.38 -6.41 -13.32
C ARG A 24 7.19 -7.30 -13.67
N ASP A 25 7.41 -8.59 -13.89
CA ASP A 25 6.32 -9.54 -14.16
C ASP A 25 5.52 -9.76 -12.88
N GLU A 26 6.18 -9.83 -11.72
CA GLU A 26 5.50 -9.90 -10.43
C GLU A 26 4.70 -8.61 -10.16
N PHE A 27 5.24 -7.44 -10.49
CA PHE A 27 4.54 -6.16 -10.37
C PHE A 27 3.25 -6.14 -11.22
N GLU A 28 3.32 -6.56 -12.48
CA GLU A 28 2.15 -6.63 -13.37
C GLU A 28 1.12 -7.65 -12.84
N ARG A 29 1.55 -8.77 -12.28
CA ARG A 29 0.66 -9.75 -11.64
C ARG A 29 -0.03 -9.17 -10.40
N VAL A 30 0.66 -8.34 -9.63
CA VAL A 30 0.06 -7.61 -8.50
C VAL A 30 -1.00 -6.64 -8.99
N VAL A 31 -0.70 -5.85 -10.02
CA VAL A 31 -1.68 -4.94 -10.64
C VAL A 31 -2.92 -5.71 -11.11
N ASP A 32 -2.73 -6.79 -11.85
CA ASP A 32 -3.84 -7.63 -12.35
C ASP A 32 -4.67 -8.22 -11.20
N LYS A 33 -4.02 -8.70 -10.15
CA LYS A 33 -4.70 -9.25 -8.96
C LYS A 33 -5.59 -8.21 -8.27
N LEU A 34 -5.12 -6.97 -8.15
CA LEU A 34 -5.90 -5.87 -7.56
C LEU A 34 -7.09 -5.48 -8.44
N LEU A 35 -6.91 -5.45 -9.77
CA LEU A 35 -7.97 -5.10 -10.71
C LEU A 35 -9.15 -6.10 -10.68
N HIS A 36 -8.88 -7.37 -10.39
CA HIS A 36 -9.86 -8.45 -10.38
C HIS A 36 -10.30 -8.87 -8.96
N ALA A 37 -9.84 -8.19 -7.93
CA ALA A 37 -10.22 -8.50 -6.56
C ALA A 37 -11.70 -8.23 -6.30
N ARG A 38 -12.37 -9.15 -5.61
CA ARG A 38 -13.74 -8.96 -5.12
C ARG A 38 -13.78 -7.85 -4.06
N HIS A 39 -12.80 -7.84 -3.15
CA HIS A 39 -12.58 -6.81 -2.16
C HIS A 39 -11.09 -6.71 -1.82
N ILE A 40 -10.61 -5.50 -1.60
CA ILE A 40 -9.21 -5.20 -1.25
C ILE A 40 -9.16 -4.72 0.20
N TYR A 41 -8.45 -5.44 1.04
CA TYR A 41 -8.13 -5.03 2.41
C TYR A 41 -6.69 -4.56 2.44
N ILE A 42 -6.45 -3.37 2.96
CA ILE A 42 -5.11 -2.78 3.06
C ILE A 42 -4.71 -2.74 4.54
N LEU A 43 -3.61 -3.36 4.89
CA LEU A 43 -3.10 -3.45 6.26
C LEU A 43 -1.68 -2.95 6.37
N GLY A 44 -1.46 -2.05 7.29
CA GLY A 44 -0.15 -1.65 7.79
C GLY A 44 -0.24 -1.34 9.27
N VAL A 45 0.75 -1.79 10.04
CA VAL A 45 0.78 -1.64 11.49
C VAL A 45 1.98 -0.78 11.89
N ARG A 46 1.85 0.06 12.94
CA ARG A 46 2.87 1.00 13.41
C ARG A 46 3.28 1.98 12.29
N SER A 47 4.59 2.15 12.00
CA SER A 47 5.08 3.03 10.93
C SER A 47 4.50 2.69 9.55
N SER A 48 4.28 1.40 9.25
CA SER A 48 3.64 0.97 8.00
C SER A 48 2.17 1.39 7.87
N SER A 49 1.50 1.80 8.95
CA SER A 49 0.13 2.32 8.89
C SER A 49 0.01 3.60 8.08
N PHE A 50 1.06 4.42 8.05
CA PHE A 50 1.10 5.64 7.23
C PHE A 50 1.13 5.31 5.74
N LEU A 51 1.90 4.29 5.34
CA LEU A 51 1.92 3.79 3.96
C LEU A 51 0.58 3.16 3.56
N ALA A 52 -0.02 2.38 4.45
CA ALA A 52 -1.33 1.78 4.23
C ALA A 52 -2.42 2.86 4.08
N GLY A 53 -2.41 3.88 4.93
CA GLY A 53 -3.31 5.03 4.83
C GLY A 53 -3.14 5.81 3.54
N TYR A 54 -1.89 6.06 3.14
CA TYR A 54 -1.58 6.72 1.87
C TYR A 54 -2.10 5.92 0.67
N LEU A 55 -1.80 4.62 0.63
CA LEU A 55 -2.28 3.74 -0.43
C LEU A 55 -3.82 3.72 -0.49
N ASN A 56 -4.48 3.55 0.66
CA ASN A 56 -5.93 3.53 0.75
C ASN A 56 -6.56 4.83 0.24
N PHE A 57 -5.95 5.97 0.56
CA PHE A 57 -6.45 7.28 0.13
C PHE A 57 -6.61 7.34 -1.40
N TYR A 58 -5.60 6.90 -2.16
CA TYR A 58 -5.67 6.91 -3.62
C TYR A 58 -6.46 5.74 -4.20
N MET A 59 -6.35 4.55 -3.62
CA MET A 59 -7.10 3.37 -4.08
C MET A 59 -8.62 3.58 -3.97
N HIS A 60 -9.07 4.37 -2.99
CA HIS A 60 -10.48 4.68 -2.81
C HIS A 60 -11.09 5.49 -3.97
N PHE A 61 -10.29 6.23 -4.73
CA PHE A 61 -10.76 6.90 -5.95
C PHE A 61 -10.86 5.98 -7.15
N ILE A 62 -10.17 4.84 -7.10
CA ILE A 62 -10.08 3.88 -8.22
C ILE A 62 -11.08 2.74 -8.01
N PHE A 63 -11.31 2.34 -6.76
CA PHE A 63 -12.12 1.19 -6.38
C PHE A 63 -13.16 1.55 -5.32
N GLU A 64 -14.36 1.02 -5.48
CA GLU A 64 -15.42 1.10 -4.46
C GLU A 64 -15.25 0.04 -3.34
N ASN A 65 -14.54 -1.04 -3.63
CA ASN A 65 -14.40 -2.22 -2.79
C ASN A 65 -13.05 -2.28 -2.07
N VAL A 66 -12.65 -1.19 -1.43
CA VAL A 66 -11.40 -1.07 -0.66
C VAL A 66 -11.70 -0.76 0.80
N THR A 67 -11.00 -1.42 1.70
CA THR A 67 -11.09 -1.16 3.14
C THR A 67 -9.68 -1.03 3.74
N LEU A 68 -9.42 0.08 4.41
CA LEU A 68 -8.24 0.23 5.26
C LEU A 68 -8.50 -0.47 6.60
N VAL A 69 -7.73 -1.51 6.86
CA VAL A 69 -7.77 -2.21 8.15
C VAL A 69 -6.95 -1.41 9.16
N GLN A 70 -7.65 -0.79 10.09
CA GLN A 70 -7.06 0.02 11.16
C GLN A 70 -7.22 -0.68 12.50
N SER A 71 -6.20 -0.61 13.33
CA SER A 71 -6.29 -1.23 14.65
C SER A 71 -5.40 -0.55 15.67
N ALA A 72 -5.98 -0.28 16.83
CA ALA A 72 -5.28 -0.03 18.08
C ALA A 72 -5.09 -1.34 18.89
N ALA A 73 -5.88 -2.38 18.62
CA ALA A 73 -5.86 -3.66 19.32
C ALA A 73 -5.94 -4.85 18.35
N ALA A 74 -5.31 -5.97 18.70
CA ALA A 74 -5.24 -7.15 17.85
C ALA A 74 -6.63 -7.72 17.47
N GLY A 75 -7.60 -7.66 18.38
CA GLY A 75 -8.96 -8.15 18.14
C GLY A 75 -9.67 -7.43 17.00
N GLU A 76 -9.51 -6.12 16.91
CA GLU A 76 -10.17 -5.26 15.92
C GLU A 76 -9.78 -5.62 14.46
N ILE A 77 -8.56 -6.14 14.24
CA ILE A 77 -8.13 -6.59 12.92
C ILE A 77 -8.99 -7.77 12.45
N TYR A 78 -9.24 -8.74 13.32
CA TYR A 78 -10.05 -9.92 12.97
C TYR A 78 -11.50 -9.56 12.73
N GLU A 79 -12.05 -8.61 13.47
CA GLU A 79 -13.42 -8.10 13.27
C GLU A 79 -13.56 -7.47 11.88
N GLN A 80 -12.57 -6.68 11.44
CA GLN A 80 -12.56 -6.07 10.11
C GLN A 80 -12.33 -7.08 8.99
N LEU A 81 -11.60 -8.18 9.26
CA LEU A 81 -11.32 -9.25 8.30
C LEU A 81 -12.33 -10.41 8.38
N VAL A 82 -13.40 -10.32 9.17
CA VAL A 82 -14.33 -11.44 9.42
C VAL A 82 -14.94 -12.03 8.15
N HIS A 83 -15.14 -11.22 7.12
CA HIS A 83 -15.74 -11.62 5.85
C HIS A 83 -14.72 -11.91 4.74
N ILE A 84 -13.41 -11.79 5.04
CA ILE A 84 -12.38 -12.06 4.04
C ILE A 84 -12.43 -13.53 3.58
N GLY A 85 -12.27 -13.76 2.28
CA GLY A 85 -12.35 -15.09 1.71
C GLY A 85 -11.88 -15.17 0.26
N PRO A 86 -12.23 -16.25 -0.46
CA PRO A 86 -11.82 -16.44 -1.84
C PRO A 86 -12.23 -15.27 -2.74
N GLY A 87 -11.31 -14.83 -3.58
CA GLY A 87 -11.50 -13.68 -4.47
C GLY A 87 -11.17 -12.33 -3.83
N ASP A 88 -10.97 -12.28 -2.50
CA ASP A 88 -10.46 -11.08 -1.82
C ASP A 88 -8.95 -11.04 -1.81
N VAL A 89 -8.43 -9.84 -1.65
CA VAL A 89 -7.00 -9.57 -1.50
C VAL A 89 -6.75 -8.88 -0.16
N LEU A 90 -5.81 -9.40 0.63
CA LEU A 90 -5.18 -8.68 1.71
C LEU A 90 -3.83 -8.13 1.22
N LEU A 91 -3.73 -6.82 1.03
CA LEU A 91 -2.47 -6.14 0.77
C LEU A 91 -1.86 -5.73 2.11
N SER A 92 -0.80 -6.42 2.52
CA SER A 92 -0.12 -6.20 3.80
C SER A 92 1.22 -5.53 3.59
N ILE A 93 1.42 -4.38 4.24
CA ILE A 93 2.68 -3.61 4.24
C ILE A 93 3.37 -3.85 5.57
N CYS A 94 4.53 -4.50 5.55
CA CYS A 94 5.24 -4.86 6.77
C CYS A 94 6.75 -4.93 6.53
N PHE A 95 7.48 -4.18 7.34
CA PHE A 95 8.94 -4.10 7.31
C PHE A 95 9.54 -4.54 8.65
N PRO A 96 10.85 -4.78 8.73
CA PRO A 96 11.49 -5.02 10.02
C PRO A 96 11.24 -3.85 11.01
N ARG A 97 10.99 -4.09 12.25
CA ARG A 97 10.74 -5.35 12.96
C ARG A 97 9.30 -5.81 12.70
N TYR A 98 9.15 -6.93 12.06
CA TYR A 98 7.85 -7.43 11.62
C TYR A 98 6.86 -7.56 12.78
N SER A 99 5.69 -6.91 12.64
CA SER A 99 4.65 -6.95 13.66
C SER A 99 3.98 -8.33 13.71
N LYS A 100 3.93 -8.94 14.89
CA LYS A 100 3.16 -10.18 15.10
C LYS A 100 1.69 -10.03 14.73
N MET A 101 1.12 -8.85 14.95
CA MET A 101 -0.25 -8.52 14.57
C MET A 101 -0.47 -8.64 13.05
N ALA A 102 0.44 -8.08 12.26
CA ALA A 102 0.39 -8.18 10.80
C ALA A 102 0.60 -9.63 10.34
N ILE A 103 1.55 -10.37 10.94
CA ILE A 103 1.79 -11.79 10.65
C ILE A 103 0.52 -12.61 10.89
N HIS A 104 -0.13 -12.45 12.03
CA HIS A 104 -1.35 -13.18 12.36
C HIS A 104 -2.53 -12.81 11.43
N ALA A 105 -2.66 -11.55 11.03
CA ALA A 105 -3.66 -11.12 10.07
C ALA A 105 -3.47 -11.79 8.69
N VAL A 106 -2.21 -11.89 8.24
CA VAL A 106 -1.86 -12.60 7.00
C VAL A 106 -2.17 -14.10 7.14
N GLN A 107 -1.79 -14.74 8.23
CA GLN A 107 -2.12 -16.14 8.49
C GLN A 107 -3.64 -16.37 8.48
N PHE A 108 -4.40 -15.46 9.08
CA PHE A 108 -5.86 -15.52 9.06
C PHE A 108 -6.41 -15.41 7.64
N ALA A 109 -5.96 -14.44 6.84
CA ALA A 109 -6.39 -14.30 5.44
C ALA A 109 -6.07 -15.55 4.61
N CYS A 110 -4.86 -16.13 4.76
CA CYS A 110 -4.48 -17.38 4.12
C CYS A 110 -5.42 -18.55 4.53
N SER A 111 -5.75 -18.66 5.83
CA SER A 111 -6.67 -19.69 6.32
C SER A 111 -8.08 -19.56 5.73
N ARG A 112 -8.48 -18.34 5.36
CA ARG A 112 -9.75 -18.02 4.71
C ARG A 112 -9.69 -18.14 3.18
N LYS A 113 -8.55 -18.54 2.61
CA LYS A 113 -8.31 -18.72 1.16
C LYS A 113 -8.40 -17.39 0.38
N ALA A 114 -8.12 -16.29 1.01
CA ALA A 114 -7.91 -15.02 0.34
C ALA A 114 -6.50 -14.96 -0.24
N ASP A 115 -6.32 -14.20 -1.31
CA ASP A 115 -5.00 -13.90 -1.82
C ASP A 115 -4.30 -12.87 -0.91
N VAL A 116 -2.99 -13.01 -0.75
CA VAL A 116 -2.18 -12.07 0.01
C VAL A 116 -1.13 -11.45 -0.89
N ILE A 117 -1.09 -10.12 -0.92
CA ILE A 117 -0.02 -9.35 -1.53
C ILE A 117 0.82 -8.78 -0.39
N ALA A 118 2.11 -9.11 -0.35
CA ALA A 118 3.03 -8.56 0.63
C ALA A 118 3.89 -7.46 0.02
N ILE A 119 3.95 -6.30 0.69
CA ILE A 119 4.96 -5.27 0.43
C ILE A 119 5.90 -5.29 1.62
N THR A 120 7.14 -5.72 1.40
CA THR A 120 8.11 -6.00 2.44
C THR A 120 9.54 -5.79 1.92
N ASP A 121 10.56 -6.03 2.74
CA ASP A 121 11.95 -5.69 2.43
C ASP A 121 12.73 -6.81 1.73
N SER A 122 12.43 -8.06 2.01
CA SER A 122 13.25 -9.17 1.53
C SER A 122 12.49 -10.50 1.46
N PRO A 123 13.02 -11.49 0.69
CA PRO A 123 12.48 -12.85 0.68
C PRO A 123 12.56 -13.57 2.02
N MET A 124 13.35 -13.08 2.97
CA MET A 124 13.47 -13.62 4.33
C MET A 124 12.34 -13.14 5.25
N SER A 125 11.55 -12.17 4.79
CA SER A 125 10.39 -11.69 5.53
C SER A 125 9.35 -12.81 5.73
N PRO A 126 8.77 -12.96 6.93
CA PRO A 126 7.68 -13.90 7.15
C PRO A 126 6.45 -13.62 6.29
N MET A 127 6.27 -12.36 5.86
CA MET A 127 5.19 -11.98 4.95
C MET A 127 5.40 -12.55 3.56
N TYR A 128 6.63 -12.48 3.04
CA TYR A 128 6.97 -13.00 1.72
C TYR A 128 6.66 -14.49 1.59
N GLN A 129 6.98 -15.28 2.62
CA GLN A 129 6.80 -16.73 2.59
C GLN A 129 5.34 -17.17 2.59
N MET A 130 4.44 -16.32 3.09
CA MET A 130 3.00 -16.61 3.17
C MET A 130 2.21 -15.98 2.03
N ALA A 131 2.79 -15.01 1.32
CA ALA A 131 2.09 -14.24 0.31
C ALA A 131 1.87 -15.03 -0.99
N THR A 132 0.77 -14.72 -1.66
CA THR A 132 0.50 -15.16 -3.04
C THR A 132 1.42 -14.44 -4.02
N LEU A 133 1.62 -13.13 -3.82
CA LEU A 133 2.48 -12.25 -4.60
C LEU A 133 3.21 -11.29 -3.65
N SER A 134 4.39 -10.83 -4.05
CA SER A 134 5.18 -9.92 -3.22
C SER A 134 5.90 -8.85 -4.02
N LEU A 135 5.92 -7.64 -3.49
CA LEU A 135 6.75 -6.56 -3.99
C LEU A 135 7.78 -6.20 -2.93
N LEU A 136 9.04 -6.21 -3.32
CA LEU A 136 10.15 -5.94 -2.41
C LEU A 136 10.63 -4.49 -2.56
N ALA A 137 10.80 -3.82 -1.43
CA ALA A 137 11.36 -2.49 -1.35
C ALA A 137 12.32 -2.40 -0.16
N PRO A 138 13.53 -1.86 -0.34
CA PRO A 138 14.43 -1.63 0.78
C PRO A 138 13.78 -0.70 1.81
N SER A 139 13.95 -1.05 3.08
CA SER A 139 13.54 -0.21 4.21
C SER A 139 14.70 -0.13 5.19
N ASP A 140 15.65 0.71 4.87
CA ASP A 140 16.85 0.89 5.68
C ASP A 140 16.55 1.74 6.91
N MET A 141 16.93 1.22 8.07
CA MET A 141 16.86 1.98 9.31
C MET A 141 18.09 2.90 9.42
N ILE A 142 17.84 4.19 9.50
CA ILE A 142 18.87 5.19 9.82
C ILE A 142 18.69 5.57 11.28
N SER A 143 19.52 4.99 12.16
CA SER A 143 19.40 5.17 13.61
C SER A 143 18.06 4.59 14.11
N PHE A 144 17.10 5.43 14.49
CA PHE A 144 15.77 5.05 14.97
C PHE A 144 14.65 5.28 13.94
N VAL A 145 15.01 5.82 12.77
CA VAL A 145 14.05 6.16 11.70
C VAL A 145 14.11 5.09 10.61
N ASP A 146 12.96 4.50 10.31
CA ASP A 146 12.79 3.66 9.13
C ASP A 146 12.51 4.57 7.93
N SER A 147 13.37 4.52 6.91
CA SER A 147 13.07 5.26 5.68
C SER A 147 11.93 4.60 4.92
N MET A 148 10.88 5.35 4.69
CA MET A 148 9.72 4.92 3.90
C MET A 148 9.74 5.46 2.47
N THR A 149 10.80 6.13 2.05
CA THR A 149 10.90 6.80 0.74
C THR A 149 10.81 5.81 -0.42
N ALA A 150 11.60 4.75 -0.38
CA ALA A 150 11.59 3.72 -1.43
C ALA A 150 10.26 2.92 -1.44
N PRO A 151 9.75 2.42 -0.31
CA PRO A 151 8.41 1.84 -0.24
C PRO A 151 7.32 2.78 -0.78
N LEU A 152 7.34 4.06 -0.42
CA LEU A 152 6.36 5.04 -0.89
C LEU A 152 6.44 5.24 -2.42
N SER A 153 7.65 5.28 -2.98
CA SER A 153 7.86 5.36 -4.43
C SER A 153 7.27 4.14 -5.15
N LEU A 154 7.41 2.95 -4.59
CA LEU A 154 6.79 1.73 -5.10
C LEU A 154 5.25 1.81 -5.05
N LEU A 155 4.69 2.33 -3.97
CA LEU A 155 3.23 2.55 -3.86
C LEU A 155 2.74 3.55 -4.91
N ASN A 156 3.48 4.63 -5.17
CA ASN A 156 3.15 5.58 -6.23
C ASN A 156 3.07 4.89 -7.60
N ALA A 157 4.04 4.04 -7.92
CA ALA A 157 4.03 3.26 -9.16
C ALA A 157 2.80 2.33 -9.24
N LEU A 158 2.47 1.66 -8.14
CA LEU A 158 1.32 0.76 -8.05
C LEU A 158 -0.01 1.51 -8.25
N ILE A 159 -0.19 2.64 -7.56
CA ILE A 159 -1.39 3.50 -7.69
C ILE A 159 -1.56 3.95 -9.14
N LEU A 160 -0.48 4.44 -9.76
CA LEU A 160 -0.53 4.91 -11.14
C LEU A 160 -0.81 3.79 -12.15
N ALA A 161 -0.21 2.60 -11.95
CA ALA A 161 -0.43 1.45 -12.81
C ALA A 161 -1.89 0.99 -12.77
N VAL A 162 -2.47 0.86 -11.59
CA VAL A 162 -3.88 0.48 -11.39
C VAL A 162 -4.82 1.58 -11.92
N GLY A 163 -4.55 2.84 -11.59
CA GLY A 163 -5.34 3.98 -12.04
C GLY A 163 -5.36 4.13 -13.56
N LYS A 164 -4.25 3.82 -14.24
CA LYS A 164 -4.18 3.82 -15.70
C LYS A 164 -5.11 2.77 -16.32
N GLN A 165 -5.26 1.61 -15.70
CA GLN A 165 -6.15 0.54 -16.17
C GLN A 165 -7.63 0.86 -15.90
N ARG A 166 -7.93 1.69 -14.89
CA ARG A 166 -9.28 2.13 -14.51
C ARG A 166 -9.49 3.63 -14.75
N LYS A 167 -9.02 4.13 -15.89
CA LYS A 167 -9.00 5.55 -16.21
C LYS A 167 -10.38 6.18 -16.22
N GLU A 168 -11.39 5.48 -16.71
CA GLU A 168 -12.76 6.01 -16.81
C GLU A 168 -13.38 6.18 -15.43
N GLU A 169 -13.29 5.16 -14.58
CA GLU A 169 -13.80 5.19 -13.21
C GLU A 169 -13.10 6.26 -12.38
N LEU A 170 -11.77 6.34 -12.49
CA LEU A 170 -10.97 7.37 -11.81
C LEU A 170 -11.35 8.77 -12.27
N SER A 171 -11.51 9.00 -13.57
CA SER A 171 -11.91 10.32 -14.10
C SER A 171 -13.30 10.74 -13.63
N ALA A 172 -14.26 9.80 -13.56
CA ALA A 172 -15.59 10.06 -13.04
C ALA A 172 -15.55 10.44 -11.55
N ALA A 173 -14.81 9.67 -10.74
CA ALA A 173 -14.67 9.94 -9.31
C ALA A 173 -14.01 11.30 -9.03
N LEU A 174 -12.97 11.67 -9.79
CA LEU A 174 -12.31 12.97 -9.67
C LEU A 174 -13.24 14.13 -10.07
N ALA A 175 -14.02 13.97 -11.13
CA ALA A 175 -15.00 14.98 -11.56
C ALA A 175 -16.08 15.22 -10.50
N ASP A 176 -16.61 14.16 -9.89
CA ASP A 176 -17.59 14.24 -8.81
C ASP A 176 -17.02 14.95 -7.57
N MET A 177 -15.75 14.67 -7.24
CA MET A 177 -15.07 15.37 -6.15
C MET A 177 -14.89 16.86 -6.42
N GLU A 178 -14.46 17.24 -7.63
CA GLU A 178 -14.29 18.65 -7.99
C GLU A 178 -15.61 19.42 -7.91
N GLN A 179 -16.70 18.80 -8.34
CA GLN A 179 -18.03 19.39 -8.17
C GLN A 179 -18.39 19.57 -6.68
N GLY A 180 -18.10 18.58 -5.84
CA GLY A 180 -18.31 18.68 -4.40
C GLY A 180 -17.47 19.80 -3.77
N TRP A 181 -16.20 19.87 -4.10
CA TRP A 181 -15.29 20.91 -3.61
C TRP A 181 -15.72 22.30 -4.02
N SER A 182 -16.10 22.48 -5.29
CA SER A 182 -16.63 23.76 -5.79
C SER A 182 -17.93 24.15 -5.08
N LYS A 183 -18.86 23.20 -4.92
CA LYS A 183 -20.15 23.43 -4.28
C LYS A 183 -20.03 23.83 -2.81
N TYR A 184 -19.09 23.24 -2.09
CA TYR A 184 -18.90 23.45 -0.66
C TYR A 184 -17.75 24.40 -0.32
N GLY A 185 -17.07 24.97 -1.31
CA GLY A 185 -15.98 25.94 -1.13
C GLY A 185 -14.78 25.36 -0.34
N ILE A 186 -14.47 24.08 -0.57
CA ILE A 186 -13.40 23.37 0.18
C ILE A 186 -12.02 23.95 -0.14
N PHE A 187 -11.77 24.30 -1.39
CA PHE A 187 -10.56 25.02 -1.83
C PHE A 187 -10.97 26.45 -2.19
N GLY A 188 -10.19 27.43 -1.73
CA GLY A 188 -10.37 28.81 -2.14
C GLY A 188 -10.32 28.90 -3.66
N LYS A 189 -11.15 29.74 -4.24
CA LYS A 189 -10.98 30.13 -5.64
C LYS A 189 -9.58 30.71 -5.76
N GLU A 190 -8.75 30.19 -6.68
CA GLU A 190 -7.65 30.97 -7.20
C GLU A 190 -8.33 32.24 -7.76
N ASP A 191 -8.12 33.38 -7.09
CA ASP A 191 -8.54 34.66 -7.64
C ASP A 191 -7.77 34.84 -8.95
N ASP A 192 -8.47 34.73 -10.06
CA ASP A 192 -7.98 35.16 -11.37
C ASP A 192 -7.72 36.68 -11.27
N ASP A 193 -6.44 37.05 -11.04
CA ASP A 193 -5.92 38.38 -11.28
C ASP A 193 -5.38 38.49 -12.73
#